data_04d38790098eda55b80e1f15448612af
#
_entry.id   04d38790098eda55b80e1f15448612af
#
_cell.length_a   1.000
_cell.length_b   1.000
_cell.length_c   1.000
_cell.angle_alpha   90.00
_cell.angle_beta   90.00
_cell.angle_gamma   90.00
#
_symmetry.space_group_name_H-M   'P 1'
#
loop_
_entity.id
_entity.type
_entity.pdbx_description
1 polymer ?
#
loop_
_entity_poly.entity_id
_entity_poly.type
_entity_poly.pdbx_seq_one_letter_code
_entity_poly.pdbx_strand_id
1 'polypeptide(L)'
;MDTTHFLQNFISSELHKQYYKQVFTPHVGKLDLYKASGHFPYYQESQYPPLINHEQMKKFASEGCSCSDLANKMEQGEIDGYLLKPMNCPHHIKIYSSQPRSYRDLPLRLAEFGTVYRWEQSGEISGMTRVRGFTQDDAHLFCRKDQIEDELLGCLSLVKTIFSTLGMENYRVRVGLRDPDSSKYVGLENLWDAAEDACRNAAKSLGVEFSEEPGEAAFYGPKIDFVVKDVLGREWQLGTVQVDYN
;
A
#
# COMPACT_ATOMS: atom_id res chain seq x y z
N MET A 1 -1.56 0.60 30.11
CA MET A 1 -1.87 -0.09 28.83
C MET A 1 -1.41 0.87 27.75
N ASP A 2 -0.57 0.42 26.84
CA ASP A 2 -0.03 1.26 25.77
C ASP A 2 -1.15 1.66 24.79
N THR A 3 -1.21 2.93 24.41
CA THR A 3 -2.21 3.49 23.46
C THR A 3 -2.22 2.70 22.15
N THR A 4 -1.06 2.29 21.66
CA THR A 4 -0.92 1.47 20.44
C THR A 4 -1.68 0.15 20.57
N HIS A 5 -1.50 -0.55 21.68
CA HIS A 5 -2.19 -1.83 21.93
C HIS A 5 -3.71 -1.66 22.02
N PHE A 6 -4.16 -0.56 22.62
CA PHE A 6 -5.60 -0.26 22.69
C PHE A 6 -6.19 -0.02 21.29
N LEU A 7 -5.53 0.80 20.47
CA LEU A 7 -5.96 1.06 19.10
C LEU A 7 -5.95 -0.21 18.24
N GLN A 8 -4.91 -1.02 18.33
CA GLN A 8 -4.82 -2.29 17.60
C GLN A 8 -5.97 -3.24 17.97
N ASN A 9 -6.27 -3.37 19.26
CA ASN A 9 -7.39 -4.22 19.71
C ASN A 9 -8.75 -3.72 19.20
N PHE A 10 -8.97 -2.42 19.24
CA PHE A 10 -10.18 -1.80 18.70
C PHE A 10 -10.33 -2.08 17.20
N ILE A 11 -9.30 -1.77 16.41
CA ILE A 11 -9.31 -1.98 14.96
C ILE A 11 -9.45 -3.46 14.62
N SER A 12 -8.73 -4.37 15.30
CA SER A 12 -8.87 -5.83 15.13
C SER A 12 -10.31 -6.29 15.37
N SER A 13 -10.97 -5.73 16.36
CA SER A 13 -12.38 -6.05 16.65
C SER A 13 -13.31 -5.64 15.50
N GLU A 14 -13.11 -4.46 14.93
CA GLU A 14 -13.90 -3.98 13.78
C GLU A 14 -13.60 -4.78 12.50
N LEU A 15 -12.34 -5.08 12.23
CA LEU A 15 -11.92 -5.95 11.12
C LEU A 15 -12.55 -7.36 11.23
N HIS A 16 -12.57 -7.93 12.44
CA HIS A 16 -13.14 -9.25 12.67
C HIS A 16 -14.64 -9.30 12.38
N LYS A 17 -15.40 -8.24 12.68
CA LYS A 17 -16.82 -8.12 12.33
C LYS A 17 -17.07 -8.20 10.82
N GLN A 18 -16.11 -7.76 10.02
CA GLN A 18 -16.15 -7.83 8.56
C GLN A 18 -15.39 -9.04 7.99
N TYR A 19 -15.11 -10.07 8.82
CA TYR A 19 -14.47 -11.33 8.43
C TYR A 19 -13.05 -11.19 7.85
N TYR A 20 -12.31 -10.16 8.24
CA TYR A 20 -10.88 -10.08 7.91
C TYR A 20 -10.09 -11.15 8.67
N LYS A 21 -9.13 -11.77 7.97
CA LYS A 21 -8.19 -12.72 8.55
C LYS A 21 -6.89 -12.00 8.86
N GLN A 22 -6.52 -11.97 10.13
CA GLN A 22 -5.26 -11.36 10.55
C GLN A 22 -4.09 -12.25 10.14
N VAL A 23 -3.08 -11.63 9.53
CA VAL A 23 -1.83 -12.26 9.10
C VAL A 23 -0.63 -11.51 9.66
N PHE A 24 0.52 -12.16 9.65
CA PHE A 24 1.80 -11.59 10.07
C PHE A 24 2.86 -11.95 9.04
N THR A 25 3.49 -10.95 8.47
CA THR A 25 4.49 -11.16 7.42
C THR A 25 5.88 -10.72 7.84
N PRO A 26 6.95 -11.36 7.31
CA PRO A 26 8.32 -11.00 7.64
C PRO A 26 8.65 -9.56 7.25
N HIS A 27 9.50 -8.91 8.04
CA HIS A 27 10.01 -7.57 7.73
C HIS A 27 11.03 -7.57 6.59
N VAL A 28 11.68 -8.70 6.35
CA VAL A 28 12.69 -8.90 5.33
C VAL A 28 12.19 -9.90 4.32
N GLY A 29 12.12 -9.52 3.06
CA GLY A 29 11.72 -10.37 1.94
C GLY A 29 12.82 -10.50 0.89
N LYS A 30 12.79 -11.57 0.09
CA LYS A 30 13.68 -11.70 -1.05
C LYS A 30 13.42 -10.62 -2.09
N LEU A 31 14.48 -10.12 -2.71
CA LEU A 31 14.40 -9.10 -3.77
C LEU A 31 13.47 -9.52 -4.92
N ASP A 32 13.51 -10.79 -5.31
CA ASP A 32 12.66 -11.33 -6.38
C ASP A 32 11.17 -11.19 -6.12
N LEU A 33 10.74 -11.19 -4.85
CA LEU A 33 9.35 -10.96 -4.49
C LEU A 33 8.90 -9.55 -4.91
N TYR A 34 9.76 -8.57 -4.71
CA TYR A 34 9.48 -7.16 -5.03
C TYR A 34 9.65 -6.85 -6.51
N LYS A 35 10.52 -7.59 -7.21
CA LYS A 35 10.62 -7.54 -8.69
C LYS A 35 9.35 -8.09 -9.33
N ALA A 36 8.89 -9.25 -8.87
CA ALA A 36 7.68 -9.89 -9.41
C ALA A 36 6.41 -9.06 -9.21
N SER A 37 6.35 -8.26 -8.15
CA SER A 37 5.22 -7.39 -7.85
C SER A 37 5.35 -5.96 -8.40
N GLY A 38 6.41 -5.66 -9.16
CA GLY A 38 6.66 -4.34 -9.75
C GLY A 38 7.13 -3.26 -8.75
N HIS A 39 7.26 -3.59 -7.46
CA HIS A 39 7.71 -2.61 -6.46
C HIS A 39 9.20 -2.25 -6.62
N PHE A 40 10.00 -3.12 -7.21
CA PHE A 40 11.37 -2.86 -7.61
C PHE A 40 11.49 -3.05 -9.13
N PRO A 41 12.01 -2.09 -9.91
CA PRO A 41 12.66 -0.84 -9.48
C PRO A 41 11.75 0.39 -9.32
N TYR A 42 10.43 0.32 -9.59
CA TYR A 42 9.55 1.50 -9.68
C TYR A 42 9.56 2.40 -8.43
N TYR A 43 9.72 1.84 -7.24
CA TYR A 43 9.80 2.59 -5.97
C TYR A 43 11.21 2.59 -5.37
N GLN A 44 12.25 2.37 -6.17
CA GLN A 44 13.64 2.22 -5.69
C GLN A 44 14.11 3.40 -4.84
N GLU A 45 13.74 4.62 -5.20
CA GLU A 45 14.13 5.84 -4.48
C GLU A 45 13.54 5.92 -3.06
N SER A 46 12.39 5.28 -2.86
CA SER A 46 11.70 5.23 -1.56
C SER A 46 12.04 3.98 -0.74
N GLN A 47 12.93 3.13 -1.22
CA GLN A 47 13.30 1.87 -0.57
C GLN A 47 14.69 1.96 0.07
N TYR A 48 14.88 1.21 1.15
CA TYR A 48 16.23 0.94 1.63
C TYR A 48 17.01 0.16 0.58
N PRO A 49 18.33 0.42 0.44
CA PRO A 49 19.16 -0.37 -0.45
C PRO A 49 19.05 -1.87 -0.10
N PRO A 50 19.03 -2.75 -1.11
CA PRO A 50 18.98 -4.18 -0.87
C PRO A 50 20.12 -4.67 0.01
N LEU A 51 19.79 -5.59 0.90
CA LEU A 51 20.75 -6.29 1.75
C LEU A 51 21.37 -7.43 0.94
N ILE A 52 22.67 -7.39 0.75
CA ILE A 52 23.45 -8.43 0.07
C ILE A 52 24.32 -9.17 1.08
N ASN A 53 24.72 -10.40 0.74
CA ASN A 53 25.58 -11.16 1.63
C ASN A 53 27.02 -10.61 1.63
N HIS A 54 27.76 -10.98 2.65
CA HIS A 54 29.11 -10.45 2.90
C HIS A 54 30.13 -10.83 1.81
N GLU A 55 29.98 -11.99 1.18
CA GLU A 55 30.85 -12.44 0.08
C GLU A 55 30.64 -11.62 -1.17
N GLN A 56 29.38 -11.39 -1.55
CA GLN A 56 29.02 -10.52 -2.65
C GLN A 56 29.52 -9.08 -2.41
N MET A 57 29.38 -8.57 -1.19
CA MET A 57 29.87 -7.25 -0.83
C MET A 57 31.40 -7.13 -1.00
N LYS A 58 32.16 -8.13 -0.54
CA LYS A 58 33.61 -8.19 -0.74
C LYS A 58 34.00 -8.24 -2.23
N LYS A 59 33.29 -9.05 -3.01
CA LYS A 59 33.51 -9.16 -4.46
C LYS A 59 33.33 -7.80 -5.14
N PHE A 60 32.21 -7.11 -4.89
CA PHE A 60 31.94 -5.80 -5.48
C PHE A 60 32.94 -4.73 -5.04
N ALA A 61 33.33 -4.74 -3.77
CA ALA A 61 34.38 -3.85 -3.28
C ALA A 61 35.72 -4.10 -4.00
N SER A 62 36.08 -5.36 -4.30
CA SER A 62 37.30 -5.69 -5.04
C SER A 62 37.24 -5.35 -6.54
N GLU A 63 36.04 -5.38 -7.12
CA GLU A 63 35.79 -5.00 -8.53
C GLU A 63 35.67 -3.48 -8.74
N GLY A 64 35.64 -2.70 -7.66
CA GLY A 64 35.47 -1.24 -7.75
C GLY A 64 34.09 -0.82 -8.22
N CYS A 65 33.05 -1.65 -8.01
CA CYS A 65 31.68 -1.37 -8.40
C CYS A 65 31.15 -0.08 -7.77
N SER A 66 30.59 0.79 -8.58
CA SER A 66 29.83 1.96 -8.14
C SER A 66 28.44 1.57 -7.62
N CYS A 67 27.76 2.48 -6.93
CA CYS A 67 26.36 2.27 -6.51
C CYS A 67 25.42 2.05 -7.71
N SER A 68 25.68 2.71 -8.85
CA SER A 68 24.94 2.53 -10.09
C SER A 68 25.14 1.15 -10.71
N ASP A 69 26.38 0.64 -10.68
CA ASP A 69 26.66 -0.74 -11.16
C ASP A 69 25.97 -1.78 -10.30
N LEU A 70 25.93 -1.55 -8.98
CA LEU A 70 25.22 -2.41 -8.04
C LEU A 70 23.71 -2.44 -8.33
N ALA A 71 23.10 -1.28 -8.56
CA ALA A 71 21.69 -1.17 -8.91
C ALA A 71 21.39 -1.89 -10.24
N ASN A 72 22.18 -1.68 -11.28
CA ASN A 72 22.03 -2.35 -12.57
C ASN A 72 22.16 -3.87 -12.45
N LYS A 73 23.15 -4.38 -11.71
CA LYS A 73 23.33 -5.83 -11.47
C LYS A 73 22.15 -6.42 -10.68
N MET A 74 21.55 -5.68 -9.76
CA MET A 74 20.35 -6.10 -9.05
C MET A 74 19.15 -6.17 -9.98
N GLU A 75 18.96 -5.18 -10.85
CA GLU A 75 17.88 -5.14 -11.82
C GLU A 75 18.00 -6.30 -12.83
N GLN A 76 19.21 -6.59 -13.31
CA GLN A 76 19.50 -7.69 -14.22
C GLN A 76 19.41 -9.10 -13.60
N GLY A 77 19.21 -9.18 -12.27
CA GLY A 77 19.11 -10.46 -11.57
C GLY A 77 20.44 -11.15 -11.29
N GLU A 78 21.56 -10.46 -11.50
CA GLU A 78 22.90 -10.98 -11.21
C GLU A 78 23.21 -11.04 -9.71
N ILE A 79 22.42 -10.31 -8.91
CA ILE A 79 22.57 -10.23 -7.46
C ILE A 79 21.28 -10.72 -6.80
N ASP A 80 21.41 -11.78 -6.01
CA ASP A 80 20.37 -12.17 -5.05
C ASP A 80 20.52 -11.33 -3.79
N GLY A 81 19.41 -10.81 -3.27
CA GLY A 81 19.39 -9.95 -2.11
C GLY A 81 18.06 -9.99 -1.36
N TYR A 82 18.02 -9.20 -0.30
CA TYR A 82 16.83 -9.05 0.53
C TYR A 82 16.50 -7.57 0.65
N LEU A 83 15.22 -7.26 0.85
CA LEU A 83 14.74 -5.90 1.14
C LEU A 83 14.04 -5.86 2.51
N LEU A 84 14.21 -4.75 3.21
CA LEU A 84 13.24 -4.34 4.21
C LEU A 84 11.93 -4.00 3.49
N LYS A 85 10.82 -4.60 3.87
CA LYS A 85 9.55 -4.43 3.13
C LYS A 85 9.10 -2.96 3.14
N PRO A 86 8.94 -2.33 1.97
CA PRO A 86 8.40 -0.97 1.87
C PRO A 86 6.88 -0.94 1.92
N MET A 87 6.25 -2.09 1.64
CA MET A 87 4.80 -2.32 1.58
C MET A 87 4.49 -3.77 1.95
N ASN A 88 3.25 -4.05 2.36
CA ASN A 88 2.80 -5.40 2.72
C ASN A 88 2.23 -6.18 1.54
N CYS A 89 1.86 -5.49 0.44
CA CYS A 89 1.19 -6.05 -0.74
C CYS A 89 1.85 -7.33 -1.28
N PRO A 90 3.17 -7.38 -1.54
CA PRO A 90 3.82 -8.57 -2.10
C PRO A 90 3.69 -9.80 -1.21
N HIS A 91 3.71 -9.62 0.10
CA HIS A 91 3.56 -10.70 1.07
C HIS A 91 2.11 -11.23 1.12
N HIS A 92 1.12 -10.34 1.12
CA HIS A 92 -0.29 -10.73 1.10
C HIS A 92 -0.66 -11.47 -0.19
N ILE A 93 -0.15 -10.99 -1.34
CA ILE A 93 -0.29 -11.70 -2.63
C ILE A 93 0.35 -13.10 -2.55
N LYS A 94 1.50 -13.24 -1.90
CA LYS A 94 2.16 -14.53 -1.71
C LYS A 94 1.34 -15.46 -0.81
N ILE A 95 0.71 -14.95 0.24
CA ILE A 95 -0.23 -15.73 1.06
C ILE A 95 -1.43 -16.16 0.22
N TYR A 96 -2.00 -15.26 -0.57
CA TYR A 96 -3.11 -15.58 -1.46
C TYR A 96 -2.74 -16.72 -2.43
N SER A 97 -1.60 -16.63 -3.08
CA SER A 97 -1.11 -17.61 -4.08
C SER A 97 -0.56 -18.90 -3.49
N SER A 98 -0.44 -19.02 -2.15
CA SER A 98 0.13 -20.21 -1.49
C SER A 98 -0.75 -21.45 -1.58
N GLN A 99 -2.02 -21.30 -1.94
CA GLN A 99 -3.01 -22.37 -2.04
C GLN A 99 -3.86 -22.20 -3.31
N PRO A 100 -4.27 -23.27 -3.97
CA PRO A 100 -5.31 -23.22 -5.00
C PRO A 100 -6.59 -22.63 -4.41
N ARG A 101 -7.24 -21.70 -5.13
CA ARG A 101 -8.47 -21.06 -4.70
C ARG A 101 -9.55 -21.14 -5.75
N SER A 102 -10.79 -21.31 -5.29
CA SER A 102 -11.98 -21.24 -6.12
C SER A 102 -12.54 -19.82 -6.07
N TYR A 103 -13.29 -19.44 -7.10
CA TYR A 103 -14.09 -18.18 -7.07
C TYR A 103 -15.08 -18.12 -5.89
N ARG A 104 -15.41 -19.28 -5.30
CA ARG A 104 -16.29 -19.38 -4.12
C ARG A 104 -15.58 -19.00 -2.82
N ASP A 105 -14.25 -18.97 -2.83
CA ASP A 105 -13.45 -18.57 -1.66
C ASP A 105 -13.32 -17.04 -1.55
N LEU A 106 -13.84 -16.30 -2.55
CA LEU A 106 -13.80 -14.86 -2.62
C LEU A 106 -15.11 -14.21 -2.14
N PRO A 107 -15.06 -13.09 -1.45
CA PRO A 107 -13.85 -12.29 -1.18
C PRO A 107 -13.00 -12.89 -0.06
N LEU A 108 -11.67 -12.81 -0.20
CA LEU A 108 -10.72 -13.11 0.85
C LEU A 108 -10.09 -11.81 1.35
N ARG A 109 -10.27 -11.50 2.62
CA ARG A 109 -9.76 -10.28 3.25
C ARG A 109 -8.64 -10.63 4.20
N LEU A 110 -7.41 -10.16 3.91
CA LEU A 110 -6.23 -10.31 4.74
C LEU A 110 -5.89 -8.96 5.37
N ALA A 111 -5.64 -8.91 6.67
CA ALA A 111 -5.27 -7.70 7.39
C ALA A 111 -4.03 -7.92 8.25
N GLU A 112 -3.21 -6.90 8.38
CA GLU A 112 -1.98 -6.91 9.16
C GLU A 112 -1.72 -5.56 9.79
N PHE A 113 -1.29 -5.52 11.05
CA PHE A 113 -0.54 -4.38 11.56
C PHE A 113 0.90 -4.51 11.10
N GLY A 114 1.12 -4.12 9.84
CA GLY A 114 2.38 -4.37 9.14
C GLY A 114 3.36 -3.24 9.31
N THR A 115 4.54 -3.53 9.87
CA THR A 115 5.63 -2.57 9.92
C THR A 115 6.35 -2.52 8.59
N VAL A 116 6.42 -1.34 8.00
CA VAL A 116 7.07 -1.07 6.70
C VAL A 116 8.21 -0.07 6.87
N TYR A 117 9.14 -0.08 5.92
CA TYR A 117 10.36 0.70 5.97
C TYR A 117 10.53 1.48 4.67
N ARG A 118 10.70 2.80 4.78
CA ARG A 118 10.88 3.69 3.65
C ARG A 118 12.08 4.58 3.85
N TRP A 119 12.87 4.76 2.79
CA TRP A 119 14.11 5.54 2.89
C TRP A 119 13.86 7.01 3.22
N GLU A 120 12.80 7.60 2.76
CA GLU A 120 12.46 9.01 2.89
C GLU A 120 13.64 9.95 2.61
N GLN A 121 13.51 10.82 1.65
CA GLN A 121 14.59 11.71 1.24
C GLN A 121 14.91 12.75 2.31
N SER A 122 16.07 13.41 2.19
CA SER A 122 16.46 14.46 3.11
C SER A 122 15.45 15.61 3.07
N GLY A 123 14.97 16.05 4.21
CA GLY A 123 13.96 17.11 4.35
C GLY A 123 12.50 16.62 4.36
N GLU A 124 12.23 15.35 4.05
CA GLU A 124 10.88 14.78 4.10
C GLU A 124 10.48 14.31 5.50
N ILE A 125 11.43 13.89 6.31
CA ILE A 125 11.19 13.40 7.67
C ILE A 125 10.64 14.55 8.53
N SER A 126 9.51 14.31 9.20
CA SER A 126 8.84 15.32 10.01
C SER A 126 8.28 14.72 11.31
N GLY A 127 9.03 14.88 12.40
CA GLY A 127 8.61 14.42 13.73
C GLY A 127 8.16 12.96 13.74
N MET A 128 6.96 12.71 14.25
CA MET A 128 6.32 11.38 14.25
C MET A 128 5.35 11.16 13.08
N THR A 129 5.13 12.17 12.25
CA THR A 129 4.15 12.10 11.14
C THR A 129 4.74 11.53 9.85
N ARG A 130 6.06 11.66 9.65
CA ARG A 130 6.77 11.04 8.52
C ARG A 130 8.10 10.48 8.96
N VAL A 131 8.17 9.16 9.12
CA VAL A 131 9.29 8.41 9.68
C VAL A 131 9.71 7.28 8.76
N ARG A 132 10.91 6.77 8.94
CA ARG A 132 11.50 5.72 8.08
C ARG A 132 11.03 4.30 8.39
N GLY A 133 10.42 4.08 9.55
CA GLY A 133 9.83 2.80 9.92
C GLY A 133 8.56 3.04 10.73
N PHE A 134 7.43 2.49 10.27
CA PHE A 134 6.14 2.69 10.91
C PHE A 134 5.22 1.49 10.69
N THR A 135 4.24 1.35 11.55
CA THR A 135 3.25 0.28 11.46
C THR A 135 1.96 0.82 10.86
N GLN A 136 1.47 0.15 9.84
CA GLN A 136 0.20 0.44 9.19
C GLN A 136 -0.84 -0.57 9.64
N ASP A 137 -2.07 -0.11 9.82
CA ASP A 137 -3.26 -0.94 9.69
C ASP A 137 -3.53 -1.12 8.19
N ASP A 138 -3.12 -2.23 7.65
CA ASP A 138 -3.10 -2.50 6.22
C ASP A 138 -3.87 -3.77 5.88
N ALA A 139 -4.62 -3.76 4.80
CA ALA A 139 -5.40 -4.89 4.36
C ALA A 139 -5.39 -5.04 2.83
N HIS A 140 -5.46 -6.30 2.39
CA HIS A 140 -5.59 -6.67 0.98
C HIS A 140 -6.80 -7.57 0.80
N LEU A 141 -7.72 -7.12 -0.04
CA LEU A 141 -8.97 -7.79 -0.33
C LEU A 141 -8.89 -8.39 -1.73
N PHE A 142 -8.92 -9.71 -1.80
CA PHE A 142 -8.95 -10.44 -3.06
C PHE A 142 -10.40 -10.76 -3.38
N CYS A 143 -10.92 -10.16 -4.44
CA CYS A 143 -12.34 -10.25 -4.79
C CYS A 143 -12.54 -10.39 -6.31
N ARG A 144 -13.74 -10.80 -6.71
CA ARG A 144 -14.16 -10.77 -8.11
C ARG A 144 -14.58 -9.34 -8.50
N LYS A 145 -14.61 -9.08 -9.80
CA LYS A 145 -15.02 -7.76 -10.34
C LYS A 145 -16.42 -7.34 -9.87
N ASP A 146 -17.35 -8.28 -9.80
CA ASP A 146 -18.72 -8.05 -9.32
C ASP A 146 -18.84 -7.81 -7.82
N GLN A 147 -17.77 -7.99 -7.06
CA GLN A 147 -17.71 -7.75 -5.61
C GLN A 147 -17.01 -6.43 -5.24
N ILE A 148 -16.37 -5.75 -6.19
CA ILE A 148 -15.52 -4.57 -5.90
C ILE A 148 -16.32 -3.45 -5.22
N GLU A 149 -17.53 -3.17 -5.68
CA GLU A 149 -18.35 -2.10 -5.10
C GLU A 149 -18.68 -2.38 -3.63
N ASP A 150 -19.10 -3.60 -3.32
CA ASP A 150 -19.40 -4.01 -1.95
C ASP A 150 -18.15 -3.98 -1.05
N GLU A 151 -17.00 -4.40 -1.56
CA GLU A 151 -15.73 -4.37 -0.82
C GLU A 151 -15.26 -2.92 -0.58
N LEU A 152 -15.41 -2.03 -1.56
CA LEU A 152 -15.13 -0.61 -1.38
C LEU A 152 -16.02 -0.01 -0.30
N LEU A 153 -17.33 -0.24 -0.34
CA LEU A 153 -18.26 0.24 0.67
C LEU A 153 -17.93 -0.30 2.06
N GLY A 154 -17.52 -1.56 2.16
CA GLY A 154 -17.03 -2.16 3.40
C GLY A 154 -15.81 -1.43 3.96
N CYS A 155 -14.81 -1.14 3.11
CA CYS A 155 -13.63 -0.37 3.50
C CYS A 155 -13.99 1.05 3.97
N LEU A 156 -14.86 1.75 3.23
CA LEU A 156 -15.29 3.09 3.59
C LEU A 156 -16.06 3.13 4.91
N SER A 157 -16.89 2.13 5.17
CA SER A 157 -17.59 1.97 6.44
C SER A 157 -16.63 1.80 7.61
N LEU A 158 -15.56 1.00 7.42
CA LEU A 158 -14.51 0.81 8.42
C LEU A 158 -13.79 2.12 8.71
N VAL A 159 -13.34 2.84 7.67
CA VAL A 159 -12.67 4.15 7.83
C VAL A 159 -13.57 5.13 8.59
N LYS A 160 -14.85 5.22 8.22
CA LYS A 160 -15.81 6.08 8.91
C LYS A 160 -15.96 5.72 10.38
N THR A 161 -16.04 4.43 10.72
CA THR A 161 -16.13 3.95 12.10
C THR A 161 -14.90 4.35 12.91
N ILE A 162 -13.70 4.15 12.33
CA ILE A 162 -12.43 4.49 12.99
C ILE A 162 -12.32 6.00 13.20
N PHE A 163 -12.57 6.80 12.18
CA PHE A 163 -12.44 8.26 12.25
C PHE A 163 -13.45 8.87 13.24
N SER A 164 -14.70 8.40 13.22
CA SER A 164 -15.72 8.86 14.17
C SER A 164 -15.33 8.49 15.61
N THR A 165 -14.84 7.28 15.86
CA THR A 165 -14.39 6.85 17.20
C THR A 165 -13.20 7.67 17.72
N LEU A 166 -12.31 8.10 16.81
CA LEU A 166 -11.15 8.94 17.15
C LEU A 166 -11.46 10.44 17.17
N GLY A 167 -12.71 10.85 16.91
CA GLY A 167 -13.10 12.25 16.82
C GLY A 167 -12.55 12.99 15.61
N MET A 168 -12.16 12.26 14.56
CA MET A 168 -11.63 12.81 13.30
C MET A 168 -12.72 12.97 12.26
N GLU A 169 -13.80 13.65 12.58
CA GLU A 169 -14.97 13.78 11.68
C GLU A 169 -14.76 14.82 10.56
N ASN A 170 -13.79 15.72 10.72
CA ASN A 170 -13.50 16.77 9.76
C ASN A 170 -12.36 16.34 8.82
N TYR A 171 -12.67 15.49 7.85
CA TYR A 171 -11.75 15.03 6.82
C TYR A 171 -12.24 15.39 5.41
N ARG A 172 -11.30 15.56 4.50
CA ARG A 172 -11.54 15.72 3.06
C ARG A 172 -11.30 14.38 2.37
N VAL A 173 -12.17 14.07 1.42
CA VAL A 173 -12.01 12.92 0.53
C VAL A 173 -11.51 13.41 -0.82
N ARG A 174 -10.53 12.72 -1.39
CA ARG A 174 -10.10 12.93 -2.76
C ARG A 174 -10.00 11.61 -3.50
N VAL A 175 -10.44 11.61 -4.75
CA VAL A 175 -10.34 10.47 -5.65
C VAL A 175 -9.19 10.72 -6.61
N GLY A 176 -8.11 9.99 -6.46
CA GLY A 176 -6.95 10.04 -7.34
C GLY A 176 -7.22 9.22 -8.58
N LEU A 177 -7.22 9.88 -9.73
CA LEU A 177 -7.49 9.31 -11.04
C LEU A 177 -6.20 9.27 -11.86
N ARG A 178 -6.18 8.44 -12.92
CA ARG A 178 -5.07 8.47 -13.89
C ARG A 178 -5.04 9.82 -14.62
N ASP A 179 -3.85 10.17 -15.11
CA ASP A 179 -3.66 11.21 -16.11
C ASP A 179 -3.62 10.51 -17.49
N PRO A 180 -4.58 10.77 -18.38
CA PRO A 180 -4.64 10.09 -19.67
C PRO A 180 -3.40 10.34 -20.56
N ASP A 181 -2.68 11.43 -20.33
CA ASP A 181 -1.49 11.80 -21.10
C ASP A 181 -0.18 11.17 -20.53
N SER A 182 -0.26 10.45 -19.42
CA SER A 182 0.90 9.86 -18.77
C SER A 182 1.05 8.37 -19.06
N SER A 183 2.27 7.95 -19.43
CA SER A 183 2.63 6.56 -19.69
C SER A 183 2.96 5.75 -18.43
N LYS A 184 2.81 6.32 -17.24
CA LYS A 184 3.18 5.64 -15.98
C LYS A 184 2.20 4.54 -15.55
N TYR A 185 1.01 4.51 -16.13
CA TYR A 185 -0.06 3.60 -15.71
C TYR A 185 -0.01 2.27 -16.44
N VAL A 186 -0.18 1.18 -15.70
CA VAL A 186 -0.16 -0.19 -16.24
C VAL A 186 -1.59 -0.75 -16.31
N GLY A 187 -1.81 -1.76 -17.18
CA GLY A 187 -3.08 -2.44 -17.32
C GLY A 187 -3.91 -1.97 -18.51
N LEU A 188 -5.12 -2.52 -18.62
CA LEU A 188 -6.03 -2.25 -19.74
C LEU A 188 -6.91 -1.02 -19.45
N GLU A 189 -7.10 -0.18 -20.44
CA GLU A 189 -7.88 1.08 -20.34
C GLU A 189 -9.30 0.86 -19.80
N ASN A 190 -10.00 -0.15 -20.31
CA ASN A 190 -11.36 -0.47 -19.86
C ASN A 190 -11.45 -0.93 -18.41
N LEU A 191 -10.37 -1.48 -17.86
CA LEU A 191 -10.30 -1.84 -16.44
C LEU A 191 -10.10 -0.58 -15.59
N TRP A 192 -9.30 0.35 -16.08
CA TRP A 192 -9.14 1.66 -15.45
C TRP A 192 -10.45 2.43 -15.36
N ASP A 193 -11.20 2.51 -16.47
CA ASP A 193 -12.50 3.19 -16.49
C ASP A 193 -13.44 2.60 -15.44
N ALA A 194 -13.55 1.27 -15.40
CA ALA A 194 -14.39 0.59 -14.41
C ALA A 194 -13.93 0.83 -12.96
N ALA A 195 -12.61 0.85 -12.71
CA ALA A 195 -12.05 1.09 -11.39
C ALA A 195 -12.27 2.53 -10.93
N GLU A 196 -12.06 3.50 -11.81
CA GLU A 196 -12.29 4.92 -11.53
C GLU A 196 -13.76 5.19 -11.22
N ASP A 197 -14.68 4.61 -12.00
CA ASP A 197 -16.11 4.73 -11.76
C ASP A 197 -16.53 4.10 -10.44
N ALA A 198 -15.98 2.93 -10.09
CA ALA A 198 -16.20 2.29 -8.80
C ALA A 198 -15.73 3.20 -7.63
N CYS A 199 -14.55 3.80 -7.75
CA CYS A 199 -14.05 4.76 -6.75
C CYS A 199 -14.92 6.00 -6.63
N ARG A 200 -15.36 6.59 -7.75
CA ARG A 200 -16.28 7.75 -7.75
C ARG A 200 -17.61 7.43 -7.09
N ASN A 201 -18.21 6.28 -7.44
CA ASN A 201 -19.48 5.86 -6.87
C ASN A 201 -19.37 5.58 -5.38
N ALA A 202 -18.29 4.91 -4.95
CA ALA A 202 -18.02 4.66 -3.55
C ALA A 202 -17.83 5.97 -2.78
N ALA A 203 -17.05 6.93 -3.30
CA ALA A 203 -16.86 8.24 -2.68
C ALA A 203 -18.18 9.01 -2.55
N LYS A 204 -19.05 8.99 -3.58
CA LYS A 204 -20.40 9.58 -3.51
C LYS A 204 -21.24 8.99 -2.37
N SER A 205 -21.12 7.71 -2.12
CA SER A 205 -21.89 7.02 -1.07
C SER A 205 -21.53 7.46 0.36
N LEU A 206 -20.36 8.07 0.56
CA LEU A 206 -19.97 8.63 1.87
C LEU A 206 -20.86 9.82 2.29
N GLY A 207 -21.52 10.49 1.33
CA GLY A 207 -22.32 11.68 1.61
C GLY A 207 -21.51 12.92 2.02
N VAL A 208 -20.19 12.91 1.76
CA VAL A 208 -19.28 14.02 1.98
C VAL A 208 -18.78 14.58 0.65
N GLU A 209 -18.39 15.84 0.64
CA GLU A 209 -17.79 16.44 -0.54
C GLU A 209 -16.43 15.81 -0.82
N PHE A 210 -16.15 15.53 -2.09
CA PHE A 210 -14.86 15.00 -2.53
C PHE A 210 -14.36 15.72 -3.79
N SER A 211 -13.05 15.73 -3.97
CA SER A 211 -12.40 16.23 -5.19
C SER A 211 -11.91 15.07 -6.05
N GLU A 212 -11.91 15.28 -7.37
CA GLU A 212 -11.25 14.39 -8.33
C GLU A 212 -9.89 15.00 -8.69
N GLU A 213 -8.83 14.21 -8.59
CA GLU A 213 -7.47 14.68 -8.81
C GLU A 213 -6.77 13.81 -9.87
N PRO A 214 -6.80 14.24 -11.16
CA PRO A 214 -6.07 13.56 -12.22
C PRO A 214 -4.56 13.55 -11.97
N GLY A 215 -3.91 12.43 -12.27
CA GLY A 215 -2.47 12.26 -12.04
C GLY A 215 -2.11 11.69 -10.66
N GLU A 216 -3.03 11.70 -9.71
CA GLU A 216 -2.79 11.26 -8.32
C GLU A 216 -3.06 9.75 -8.09
N ALA A 217 -3.50 9.01 -9.11
CA ALA A 217 -3.63 7.56 -9.01
C ALA A 217 -2.26 6.87 -8.83
N ALA A 218 -2.27 5.70 -8.17
CA ALA A 218 -1.13 4.80 -8.21
C ALA A 218 -0.92 4.28 -9.64
N PHE A 219 0.29 3.80 -9.96
CA PHE A 219 0.58 3.31 -11.32
C PHE A 219 -0.29 2.11 -11.72
N TYR A 220 -0.81 1.37 -10.75
CA TYR A 220 -1.62 0.16 -10.91
C TYR A 220 -3.12 0.37 -10.73
N GLY A 221 -3.59 1.52 -10.22
CA GLY A 221 -5.00 1.74 -10.01
C GLY A 221 -5.39 3.06 -9.34
N PRO A 222 -6.67 3.44 -9.43
CA PRO A 222 -7.21 4.61 -8.76
C PRO A 222 -7.31 4.40 -7.25
N LYS A 223 -7.45 5.51 -6.52
CA LYS A 223 -7.49 5.50 -5.06
C LYS A 223 -8.47 6.52 -4.49
N ILE A 224 -8.94 6.25 -3.30
CA ILE A 224 -9.71 7.17 -2.46
C ILE A 224 -8.86 7.49 -1.24
N ASP A 225 -8.40 8.74 -1.13
CA ASP A 225 -7.58 9.23 -0.03
C ASP A 225 -8.42 9.99 0.98
N PHE A 226 -8.12 9.80 2.26
CA PHE A 226 -8.70 10.50 3.39
C PHE A 226 -7.67 11.46 3.98
N VAL A 227 -7.96 12.74 3.89
CA VAL A 227 -7.04 13.81 4.28
C VAL A 227 -7.60 14.56 5.48
N VAL A 228 -6.85 14.59 6.56
CA VAL A 228 -7.22 15.27 7.82
C VAL A 228 -6.32 16.48 8.02
N LYS A 229 -6.88 17.54 8.61
CA LYS A 229 -6.10 18.72 9.00
C LYS A 229 -5.66 18.61 10.45
N ASP A 230 -4.40 18.92 10.68
CA ASP A 230 -3.87 19.05 12.04
C ASP A 230 -4.30 20.42 12.66
N VAL A 231 -3.94 20.62 13.91
CA VAL A 231 -4.26 21.85 14.65
C VAL A 231 -3.62 23.12 14.06
N LEU A 232 -2.62 22.97 13.21
CA LEU A 232 -1.96 24.06 12.48
C LEU A 232 -2.54 24.27 11.07
N GLY A 233 -3.56 23.50 10.70
CA GLY A 233 -4.19 23.54 9.38
C GLY A 233 -3.44 22.82 8.26
N ARG A 234 -2.38 22.05 8.59
CA ARG A 234 -1.64 21.24 7.60
C ARG A 234 -2.41 19.97 7.29
N GLU A 235 -2.42 19.61 6.03
CA GLU A 235 -3.12 18.41 5.54
C GLU A 235 -2.22 17.16 5.63
N TRP A 236 -2.81 16.07 6.11
CA TRP A 236 -2.15 14.77 6.24
C TRP A 236 -3.06 13.67 5.68
N GLN A 237 -2.54 12.88 4.76
CA GLN A 237 -3.22 11.69 4.27
C GLN A 237 -3.08 10.59 5.32
N LEU A 238 -4.19 10.18 5.94
CA LEU A 238 -4.20 9.16 7.00
C LEU A 238 -4.64 7.79 6.51
N GLY A 239 -5.44 7.71 5.46
CA GLY A 239 -5.94 6.47 4.94
C GLY A 239 -6.10 6.52 3.44
N THR A 240 -6.05 5.34 2.81
CA THR A 240 -6.25 5.17 1.38
C THR A 240 -6.96 3.85 1.11
N VAL A 241 -7.93 3.87 0.21
CA VAL A 241 -8.54 2.67 -0.37
C VAL A 241 -8.21 2.66 -1.86
N GLN A 242 -7.67 1.55 -2.35
CA GLN A 242 -7.18 1.43 -3.72
C GLN A 242 -7.83 0.25 -4.44
N VAL A 243 -8.03 0.39 -5.75
CA VAL A 243 -8.47 -0.71 -6.62
C VAL A 243 -7.33 -1.08 -7.55
N ASP A 244 -6.97 -2.35 -7.55
CA ASP A 244 -5.88 -2.90 -8.36
C ASP A 244 -6.41 -4.07 -9.19
N TYR A 245 -6.22 -4.01 -10.52
CA TYR A 245 -6.62 -5.04 -11.48
C TYR A 245 -5.42 -5.78 -12.08
N ASN A 246 -4.19 -5.50 -11.65
CA ASN A 246 -2.95 -6.03 -12.22
C ASN A 246 -2.35 -7.16 -11.39
#